data_980e47db5762e9f8e255009be541b338
#
_entry.id   980e47db5762e9f8e255009be541b338
#
_cell.length_a   1.000
_cell.length_b   1.000
_cell.length_c   1.000
_cell.angle_alpha   90.00
_cell.angle_beta   90.00
_cell.angle_gamma   90.00
#
_symmetry.space_group_name_H-M   'P 1'
#
loop_
_entity.id
_entity.type
_entity.pdbx_description
1 polymer ?
#
loop_
_entity_poly.entity_id
_entity_poly.type
_entity_poly.pdbx_seq_one_letter_code
_entity_poly.pdbx_strand_id
1 'polypeptide(L)'
;MIPFGLNGPSARAVTLSVGTPDETRRPRVYPRAYPGAVPEQRRGLLLGVSAYGLWGAFTLYWPLLEPAGPIEILAHRILWSMLTMGLLVVVFRRTTQLRAILADRRTFLLLAGAALVITVNWATYIYGVNNERVVETSLGYFINPLVTVLMGVLILGERLRPLQWAALLIASLAVVVLTVDYGRLPWIALVLAFSFGTYGLLKKTADVGALESLAVETTVVAPLALAYLAWLVATGASSFGTEGTGHALLLVSTGIVTAVPLICFGAAATRVPLTTLGLLQYLAPVLQFALGVFVLDEAMPASRWIGFVLVWVALVIFTAEATNHHRRQLRLTVHASAAA
;
A
#
# COMPACT_ATOMS: atom_id res chain seq x y z
N MET A 1 54.31 12.27 -18.95
CA MET A 1 55.52 12.34 -18.13
C MET A 1 55.11 12.75 -16.72
N ILE A 2 55.16 11.81 -15.80
CA ILE A 2 54.73 11.86 -14.38
C ILE A 2 55.93 12.41 -13.58
N PRO A 3 55.72 13.01 -12.37
CA PRO A 3 55.90 12.13 -11.23
C PRO A 3 54.92 12.30 -10.05
N PHE A 4 54.64 11.15 -9.44
CA PHE A 4 54.12 10.88 -8.10
C PHE A 4 54.90 11.63 -6.99
N GLY A 5 54.18 12.17 -6.02
CA GLY A 5 54.70 12.65 -4.74
C GLY A 5 53.90 12.03 -3.60
N LEU A 6 54.45 11.01 -2.96
CA LEU A 6 53.97 10.39 -1.71
C LEU A 6 54.42 11.27 -0.53
N ASN A 7 53.48 11.76 0.26
CA ASN A 7 53.73 12.22 1.62
C ASN A 7 52.74 11.57 2.55
N GLY A 8 53.21 10.59 3.33
CA GLY A 8 52.45 9.94 4.39
C GLY A 8 52.44 10.80 5.67
N PRO A 9 51.41 10.77 6.47
CA PRO A 9 51.39 11.44 7.75
C PRO A 9 52.07 10.60 8.84
N SER A 10 52.92 11.31 9.59
CA SER A 10 53.68 10.87 10.75
C SER A 10 52.78 10.26 11.85
N ALA A 11 53.20 9.10 12.35
CA ALA A 11 52.65 8.46 13.53
C ALA A 11 52.83 9.34 14.78
N ARG A 12 51.75 9.86 15.32
CA ARG A 12 51.72 10.38 16.70
C ARG A 12 51.40 9.23 17.64
N ALA A 13 52.33 8.91 18.53
CA ALA A 13 52.09 8.01 19.65
C ALA A 13 50.94 8.55 20.53
N VAL A 14 49.84 7.78 20.62
CA VAL A 14 48.76 8.04 21.57
C VAL A 14 49.12 7.31 22.86
N THR A 15 49.53 8.05 23.85
CA THR A 15 49.64 7.58 25.25
C THR A 15 48.23 7.27 25.77
N LEU A 16 47.95 5.98 26.00
CA LEU A 16 46.76 5.54 26.72
C LEU A 16 46.87 5.92 28.18
N SER A 17 46.18 6.98 28.60
CA SER A 17 45.91 7.24 30.03
C SER A 17 44.80 6.28 30.48
N VAL A 18 45.14 5.39 31.40
CA VAL A 18 44.15 4.56 32.13
C VAL A 18 43.37 5.49 33.02
N GLY A 19 42.20 5.91 32.56
CA GLY A 19 41.21 6.69 33.35
C GLY A 19 40.52 5.76 34.35
N THR A 20 40.44 6.20 35.58
CA THR A 20 39.68 5.63 36.71
C THR A 20 38.22 5.37 36.31
N PRO A 21 37.55 4.34 36.87
CA PRO A 21 36.14 4.05 36.57
C PRO A 21 35.25 5.22 36.96
N ASP A 22 34.56 5.79 35.98
CA ASP A 22 33.54 6.84 36.22
C ASP A 22 32.30 6.20 36.85
N GLU A 23 32.13 6.40 38.15
CA GLU A 23 30.97 5.96 38.93
C GLU A 23 29.66 6.66 38.56
N THR A 24 29.61 7.48 37.53
CA THR A 24 28.42 8.27 37.15
C THR A 24 27.55 7.59 36.06
N ARG A 25 27.84 6.39 35.63
CA ARG A 25 26.93 5.65 34.72
C ARG A 25 25.72 5.19 35.52
N ARG A 26 24.76 6.08 35.70
CA ARG A 26 23.39 5.70 36.11
C ARG A 26 22.88 4.65 35.13
N PRO A 27 22.32 3.50 35.59
CA PRO A 27 21.71 2.54 34.73
C PRO A 27 20.64 3.27 33.89
N ARG A 28 20.66 3.07 32.57
CA ARG A 28 19.57 3.54 31.70
C ARG A 28 18.30 2.86 32.20
N VAL A 29 17.51 3.62 32.96
CA VAL A 29 16.16 3.24 33.32
C VAL A 29 15.40 3.15 32.01
N TYR A 30 15.15 1.94 31.52
CA TYR A 30 14.19 1.72 30.44
C TYR A 30 12.89 2.41 30.89
N PRO A 31 12.29 3.28 30.07
CA PRO A 31 11.05 3.90 30.47
C PRO A 31 10.05 2.79 30.79
N ARG A 32 9.60 2.74 32.05
CA ARG A 32 8.43 1.96 32.44
C ARG A 32 7.36 2.20 31.40
N ALA A 33 6.76 1.13 30.88
CA ALA A 33 5.61 1.23 29.99
C ALA A 33 4.63 2.23 30.61
N TYR A 34 4.47 3.37 29.95
CA TYR A 34 3.53 4.40 30.40
C TYR A 34 2.14 3.78 30.45
N PRO A 35 1.36 3.99 31.52
CA PRO A 35 -0.02 3.48 31.62
C PRO A 35 -0.94 3.91 30.45
N GLY A 36 -0.52 4.90 29.67
CA GLY A 36 -1.21 5.36 28.43
C GLY A 36 -0.84 4.63 27.14
N ALA A 37 0.16 3.73 27.13
CA ALA A 37 0.60 3.06 25.89
C ALA A 37 -0.44 2.07 25.34
N VAL A 38 -1.18 1.37 26.20
CA VAL A 38 -2.22 0.41 25.82
C VAL A 38 -3.43 1.08 25.15
N PRO A 39 -3.96 2.21 25.63
CA PRO A 39 -5.01 2.95 24.93
C PRO A 39 -4.60 3.44 23.54
N GLU A 40 -3.38 3.94 23.35
CA GLU A 40 -2.89 4.43 22.05
C GLU A 40 -2.68 3.29 21.05
N GLN A 41 -2.13 2.15 21.46
CA GLN A 41 -1.99 0.97 20.60
C GLN A 41 -3.35 0.41 20.21
N ARG A 42 -4.31 0.33 21.14
CA ARG A 42 -5.68 -0.10 20.86
C ARG A 42 -6.37 0.84 19.86
N ARG A 43 -6.19 2.15 20.03
CA ARG A 43 -6.70 3.16 19.09
C ARG A 43 -6.10 2.99 17.70
N GLY A 44 -4.78 2.76 17.61
CA GLY A 44 -4.10 2.49 16.36
C GLY A 44 -4.61 1.22 15.67
N LEU A 45 -4.87 0.16 16.44
CA LEU A 45 -5.47 -1.09 15.92
C LEU A 45 -6.87 -0.86 15.34
N LEU A 46 -7.74 -0.14 16.08
CA LEU A 46 -9.09 0.19 15.61
C LEU A 46 -9.05 1.02 14.32
N LEU A 47 -8.18 2.02 14.23
CA LEU A 47 -7.99 2.82 13.02
C LEU A 47 -7.50 1.98 11.84
N GLY A 48 -6.58 1.04 12.07
CA GLY A 48 -6.11 0.11 11.04
C GLY A 48 -7.21 -0.83 10.55
N VAL A 49 -7.96 -1.42 11.47
CA VAL A 49 -9.14 -2.25 11.13
C VAL A 49 -10.17 -1.44 10.36
N SER A 50 -10.45 -0.19 10.77
CA SER A 50 -11.36 0.70 10.04
C SER A 50 -10.87 1.00 8.63
N ALA A 51 -9.57 1.29 8.44
CA ALA A 51 -9.00 1.59 7.13
C ALA A 51 -9.16 0.40 6.17
N TYR A 52 -8.68 -0.77 6.58
CA TYR A 52 -8.73 -1.97 5.73
C TYR A 52 -10.14 -2.54 5.60
N GLY A 53 -10.99 -2.39 6.62
CA GLY A 53 -12.40 -2.74 6.57
C GLY A 53 -13.15 -1.88 5.54
N LEU A 54 -12.92 -0.57 5.52
CA LEU A 54 -13.50 0.33 4.51
C LEU A 54 -13.01 -0.01 3.10
N TRP A 55 -11.71 -0.28 2.91
CA TRP A 55 -11.19 -0.71 1.60
C TRP A 55 -11.80 -2.04 1.14
N GLY A 56 -12.06 -2.97 2.05
CA GLY A 56 -12.79 -4.20 1.73
C GLY A 56 -14.27 -3.93 1.37
N ALA A 57 -14.93 -3.05 2.12
CA ALA A 57 -16.34 -2.68 1.91
C ALA A 57 -16.58 -1.87 0.62
N PHE A 58 -15.54 -1.31 -0.02
CA PHE A 58 -15.68 -0.62 -1.31
C PHE A 58 -16.25 -1.50 -2.42
N THR A 59 -16.12 -2.81 -2.30
CA THR A 59 -16.81 -3.78 -3.16
C THR A 59 -18.33 -3.53 -3.24
N LEU A 60 -18.95 -3.07 -2.16
CA LEU A 60 -20.38 -2.75 -2.12
C LEU A 60 -20.67 -1.31 -2.56
N TYR A 61 -19.68 -0.44 -2.55
CA TYR A 61 -19.86 0.97 -2.87
C TYR A 61 -19.83 1.25 -4.38
N TRP A 62 -18.91 0.66 -5.13
CA TRP A 62 -18.76 0.96 -6.55
C TRP A 62 -20.00 0.61 -7.41
N PRO A 63 -20.71 -0.51 -7.18
CA PRO A 63 -21.95 -0.79 -7.90
C PRO A 63 -23.06 0.23 -7.68
N LEU A 64 -23.08 0.93 -6.53
CA LEU A 64 -24.06 1.99 -6.25
C LEU A 64 -23.90 3.21 -7.17
N LEU A 65 -22.77 3.31 -7.86
CA LEU A 65 -22.48 4.40 -8.79
C LEU A 65 -22.94 4.10 -10.23
N GLU A 66 -23.55 2.94 -10.48
CA GLU A 66 -24.20 2.68 -11.75
C GLU A 66 -25.34 3.70 -12.00
N PRO A 67 -25.59 4.13 -13.25
CA PRO A 67 -25.04 3.60 -14.49
C PRO A 67 -23.67 4.21 -14.92
N ALA A 68 -22.98 4.98 -14.06
CA ALA A 68 -21.65 5.48 -14.41
C ALA A 68 -20.68 4.34 -14.72
N GLY A 69 -20.05 4.38 -15.88
CA GLY A 69 -19.05 3.37 -16.25
C GLY A 69 -17.77 3.46 -15.40
N PRO A 70 -16.96 2.39 -15.32
CA PRO A 70 -15.78 2.33 -14.45
C PRO A 70 -14.79 3.50 -14.64
N ILE A 71 -14.62 4.00 -15.87
CA ILE A 71 -13.72 5.12 -16.16
C ILE A 71 -14.34 6.46 -15.73
N GLU A 72 -15.68 6.63 -15.85
CA GLU A 72 -16.38 7.81 -15.35
C GLU A 72 -16.30 7.87 -13.81
N ILE A 73 -16.54 6.74 -13.12
CA ILE A 73 -16.35 6.62 -11.67
C ILE A 73 -14.92 6.98 -11.27
N LEU A 74 -13.91 6.45 -11.99
CA LEU A 74 -12.50 6.75 -11.73
C LEU A 74 -12.20 8.24 -11.91
N ALA A 75 -12.70 8.88 -12.96
CA ALA A 75 -12.48 10.28 -13.23
C ALA A 75 -13.09 11.15 -12.10
N HIS A 76 -14.33 10.89 -11.69
CA HIS A 76 -14.96 11.54 -10.54
C HIS A 76 -14.14 11.30 -9.26
N ARG A 77 -13.73 10.06 -9.00
CA ARG A 77 -12.88 9.72 -7.86
C ARG A 77 -11.59 10.54 -7.82
N ILE A 78 -10.90 10.71 -8.95
CA ILE A 78 -9.68 11.51 -9.03
C ILE A 78 -9.96 12.97 -8.70
N LEU A 79 -10.97 13.58 -9.32
CA LEU A 79 -11.27 15.00 -9.12
C LEU A 79 -11.74 15.30 -7.71
N TRP A 80 -12.71 14.53 -7.20
CA TRP A 80 -13.22 14.75 -5.86
C TRP A 80 -12.18 14.42 -4.78
N SER A 81 -11.28 13.44 -5.03
CA SER A 81 -10.13 13.20 -4.17
C SER A 81 -9.14 14.35 -4.21
N MET A 82 -8.85 14.92 -5.38
CA MET A 82 -7.97 16.10 -5.50
C MET A 82 -8.52 17.26 -4.67
N LEU A 83 -9.80 17.57 -4.79
CA LEU A 83 -10.44 18.65 -4.01
C LEU A 83 -10.42 18.35 -2.50
N THR A 84 -10.74 17.11 -2.11
CA THR A 84 -10.72 16.69 -0.70
C THR A 84 -9.31 16.74 -0.12
N MET A 85 -8.31 16.22 -0.84
CA MET A 85 -6.91 16.26 -0.38
C MET A 85 -6.37 17.69 -0.37
N GLY A 86 -6.71 18.51 -1.36
CA GLY A 86 -6.36 19.94 -1.38
C GLY A 86 -6.91 20.68 -0.17
N LEU A 87 -8.18 20.45 0.18
CA LEU A 87 -8.81 21.00 1.38
C LEU A 87 -8.09 20.52 2.65
N LEU A 88 -7.79 19.23 2.77
CA LEU A 88 -7.10 18.65 3.92
C LEU A 88 -5.68 19.18 4.07
N VAL A 89 -4.95 19.39 2.98
CA VAL A 89 -3.61 20.01 2.99
C VAL A 89 -3.69 21.44 3.58
N VAL A 90 -4.71 22.20 3.22
CA VAL A 90 -4.93 23.54 3.78
C VAL A 90 -5.31 23.47 5.27
N VAL A 91 -6.29 22.64 5.62
CA VAL A 91 -6.80 22.48 7.00
C VAL A 91 -5.68 22.02 7.93
N PHE A 92 -4.87 21.05 7.53
CA PHE A 92 -3.74 20.56 8.32
C PHE A 92 -2.45 21.39 8.17
N ARG A 93 -2.52 22.53 7.46
CA ARG A 93 -1.40 23.47 7.26
C ARG A 93 -0.16 22.80 6.63
N ARG A 94 -0.37 21.88 5.67
CA ARG A 94 0.69 21.14 4.97
C ARG A 94 1.13 21.78 3.65
N THR A 95 0.74 23.03 3.38
CA THR A 95 1.02 23.72 2.12
C THR A 95 2.52 23.93 1.86
N THR A 96 3.32 24.15 2.91
CA THR A 96 4.78 24.31 2.79
C THR A 96 5.43 23.00 2.34
N GLN A 97 5.02 21.87 2.95
CA GLN A 97 5.51 20.55 2.57
C GLN A 97 5.12 20.21 1.12
N LEU A 98 3.88 20.50 0.73
CA LEU A 98 3.42 20.29 -0.63
C LEU A 98 4.24 21.10 -1.64
N ARG A 99 4.51 22.39 -1.36
CA ARG A 99 5.36 23.24 -2.22
C ARG A 99 6.79 22.69 -2.33
N ALA A 100 7.37 22.21 -1.25
CA ALA A 100 8.70 21.60 -1.26
C ALA A 100 8.75 20.37 -2.17
N ILE A 101 7.72 19.50 -2.12
CA ILE A 101 7.62 18.33 -2.99
C ILE A 101 7.50 18.74 -4.46
N LEU A 102 6.68 19.72 -4.78
CA LEU A 102 6.49 20.21 -6.15
C LEU A 102 7.76 20.89 -6.70
N ALA A 103 8.62 21.44 -5.84
CA ALA A 103 9.89 22.05 -6.23
C ALA A 103 11.00 21.01 -6.45
N ASP A 104 10.94 19.83 -5.81
CA ASP A 104 11.90 18.76 -6.03
C ASP A 104 11.49 17.87 -7.21
N ARG A 105 12.16 18.10 -8.34
CA ARG A 105 11.90 17.39 -9.59
C ARG A 105 11.93 15.85 -9.44
N ARG A 106 12.86 15.33 -8.64
CA ARG A 106 13.00 13.87 -8.45
C ARG A 106 11.76 13.30 -7.73
N THR A 107 11.41 13.87 -6.61
CA THR A 107 10.25 13.46 -5.82
C THR A 107 8.96 13.65 -6.62
N PHE A 108 8.81 14.78 -7.34
CA PHE A 108 7.66 15.00 -8.21
C PHE A 108 7.52 13.92 -9.29
N LEU A 109 8.60 13.57 -10.01
CA LEU A 109 8.56 12.53 -11.05
C LEU A 109 8.26 11.14 -10.48
N LEU A 110 8.78 10.81 -9.29
CA LEU A 110 8.43 9.55 -8.60
C LEU A 110 6.93 9.50 -8.26
N LEU A 111 6.37 10.60 -7.76
CA LEU A 111 4.94 10.70 -7.44
C LEU A 111 4.07 10.74 -8.70
N ALA A 112 4.52 11.37 -9.78
CA ALA A 112 3.82 11.33 -11.07
C ALA A 112 3.77 9.90 -11.65
N GLY A 113 4.89 9.16 -11.57
CA GLY A 113 4.90 7.74 -11.91
C GLY A 113 3.97 6.92 -11.01
N ALA A 114 3.99 7.17 -9.70
CA ALA A 114 3.09 6.54 -8.75
C ALA A 114 1.61 6.83 -9.06
N ALA A 115 1.29 8.08 -9.46
CA ALA A 115 -0.04 8.51 -9.85
C ALA A 115 -0.58 7.71 -11.05
N LEU A 116 0.23 7.52 -12.08
CA LEU A 116 -0.17 6.73 -13.26
C LEU A 116 -0.40 5.26 -12.90
N VAL A 117 0.50 4.68 -12.12
CA VAL A 117 0.42 3.27 -11.73
C VAL A 117 -0.77 3.00 -10.81
N ILE A 118 -1.04 3.89 -9.82
CA ILE A 118 -2.19 3.72 -8.94
C ILE A 118 -3.51 4.00 -9.68
N THR A 119 -3.51 4.85 -10.69
CA THR A 119 -4.68 5.08 -11.54
C THR A 119 -5.06 3.81 -12.31
N VAL A 120 -4.07 3.09 -12.87
CA VAL A 120 -4.29 1.77 -13.49
C VAL A 120 -4.84 0.77 -12.48
N ASN A 121 -4.29 0.73 -11.26
CA ASN A 121 -4.79 -0.11 -10.19
C ASN A 121 -6.27 0.17 -9.89
N TRP A 122 -6.62 1.43 -9.67
CA TRP A 122 -7.99 1.83 -9.35
C TRP A 122 -8.96 1.57 -10.50
N ALA A 123 -8.56 1.86 -11.75
CA ALA A 123 -9.37 1.53 -12.92
C ALA A 123 -9.68 0.03 -12.98
N THR A 124 -8.64 -0.80 -12.81
CA THR A 124 -8.76 -2.26 -12.85
C THR A 124 -9.65 -2.78 -11.72
N TYR A 125 -9.52 -2.21 -10.51
CA TYR A 125 -10.33 -2.59 -9.37
C TYR A 125 -11.82 -2.24 -9.58
N ILE A 126 -12.12 -0.99 -9.95
CA ILE A 126 -13.50 -0.57 -10.22
C ILE A 126 -14.10 -1.39 -11.36
N TYR A 127 -13.33 -1.60 -12.43
CA TYR A 127 -13.75 -2.47 -13.54
C TYR A 127 -14.09 -3.88 -13.05
N GLY A 128 -13.21 -4.49 -12.24
CA GLY A 128 -13.42 -5.85 -11.74
C GLY A 128 -14.68 -5.97 -10.87
N VAL A 129 -14.91 -4.99 -9.98
CA VAL A 129 -16.08 -4.97 -9.10
C VAL A 129 -17.37 -4.79 -9.91
N ASN A 130 -17.42 -3.82 -10.84
CA ASN A 130 -18.62 -3.54 -11.64
C ASN A 130 -18.89 -4.58 -12.75
N ASN A 131 -17.99 -5.56 -12.94
CA ASN A 131 -18.16 -6.65 -13.89
C ASN A 131 -18.23 -8.04 -13.21
N GLU A 132 -18.68 -8.09 -11.96
CA GLU A 132 -18.88 -9.33 -11.19
C GLU A 132 -17.62 -10.22 -11.13
N ARG A 133 -16.44 -9.58 -10.90
CA ARG A 133 -15.13 -10.23 -10.78
C ARG A 133 -14.41 -9.89 -9.48
N VAL A 134 -15.18 -9.79 -8.41
CA VAL A 134 -14.68 -9.39 -7.09
C VAL A 134 -13.72 -10.44 -6.52
N VAL A 135 -14.00 -11.72 -6.76
CA VAL A 135 -13.12 -12.81 -6.34
C VAL A 135 -11.76 -12.69 -7.04
N GLU A 136 -11.71 -12.38 -8.35
CA GLU A 136 -10.47 -12.15 -9.07
C GLU A 136 -9.74 -10.88 -8.57
N THR A 137 -10.45 -9.82 -8.19
CA THR A 137 -9.82 -8.63 -7.60
C THR A 137 -9.20 -8.94 -6.25
N SER A 138 -9.89 -9.71 -5.41
CA SER A 138 -9.38 -10.12 -4.09
C SER A 138 -8.10 -10.94 -4.21
N LEU A 139 -8.02 -11.83 -5.20
CA LEU A 139 -6.81 -12.59 -5.52
C LEU A 139 -5.61 -11.68 -5.75
N GLY A 140 -5.77 -10.60 -6.51
CA GLY A 140 -4.71 -9.62 -6.76
C GLY A 140 -4.11 -9.04 -5.49
N TYR A 141 -4.96 -8.67 -4.54
CA TYR A 141 -4.50 -8.14 -3.26
C TYR A 141 -3.95 -9.22 -2.32
N PHE A 142 -4.42 -10.47 -2.42
CA PHE A 142 -3.80 -11.58 -1.70
C PHE A 142 -2.38 -11.86 -2.17
N ILE A 143 -2.13 -11.89 -3.46
CA ILE A 143 -0.79 -12.20 -4.01
C ILE A 143 0.17 -11.00 -3.99
N ASN A 144 -0.32 -9.79 -3.73
CA ASN A 144 0.48 -8.57 -3.74
C ASN A 144 1.77 -8.62 -2.88
N PRO A 145 1.78 -9.14 -1.64
CA PRO A 145 3.02 -9.25 -0.86
C PRO A 145 4.07 -10.12 -1.54
N LEU A 146 3.66 -11.19 -2.22
CA LEU A 146 4.55 -12.10 -2.95
C LEU A 146 5.11 -11.43 -4.20
N VAL A 147 4.26 -10.70 -4.95
CA VAL A 147 4.70 -9.90 -6.09
C VAL A 147 5.65 -8.79 -5.67
N THR A 148 5.39 -8.11 -4.56
CA THR A 148 6.28 -7.06 -4.02
C THR A 148 7.66 -7.62 -3.71
N VAL A 149 7.74 -8.82 -3.12
CA VAL A 149 9.01 -9.52 -2.86
C VAL A 149 9.70 -9.93 -4.16
N LEU A 150 8.96 -10.47 -5.12
CA LEU A 150 9.51 -10.79 -6.44
C LEU A 150 10.12 -9.56 -7.12
N MET A 151 9.46 -8.41 -7.04
CA MET A 151 9.98 -7.13 -7.52
C MET A 151 11.25 -6.70 -6.77
N GLY A 152 11.32 -6.91 -5.46
CA GLY A 152 12.53 -6.68 -4.66
C GLY A 152 13.72 -7.48 -5.19
N VAL A 153 13.50 -8.74 -5.57
CA VAL A 153 14.55 -9.58 -6.19
C VAL A 153 14.94 -9.06 -7.58
N LEU A 154 13.94 -8.82 -8.44
CA LEU A 154 14.19 -8.50 -9.84
C LEU A 154 14.75 -7.08 -10.03
N ILE A 155 14.33 -6.12 -9.21
CA ILE A 155 14.70 -4.70 -9.37
C ILE A 155 15.83 -4.29 -8.42
N LEU A 156 15.77 -4.75 -7.15
CA LEU A 156 16.74 -4.38 -6.11
C LEU A 156 17.85 -5.42 -5.92
N GLY A 157 17.79 -6.58 -6.60
CA GLY A 157 18.77 -7.66 -6.47
C GLY A 157 18.76 -8.32 -5.09
N GLU A 158 17.65 -8.25 -4.36
CA GLU A 158 17.52 -8.87 -3.05
C GLU A 158 17.61 -10.40 -3.15
N ARG A 159 18.24 -11.03 -2.15
CA ARG A 159 18.36 -12.49 -2.10
C ARG A 159 17.24 -13.09 -1.26
N LEU A 160 16.46 -13.97 -1.86
CA LEU A 160 15.40 -14.68 -1.17
C LEU A 160 15.95 -15.85 -0.35
N ARG A 161 15.29 -16.09 0.76
CA ARG A 161 15.48 -17.28 1.59
C ARG A 161 14.71 -18.47 1.01
N PRO A 162 15.09 -19.72 1.30
CA PRO A 162 14.46 -20.91 0.70
C PRO A 162 12.94 -20.98 0.88
N LEU A 163 12.43 -20.62 2.07
CA LEU A 163 10.98 -20.59 2.33
C LEU A 163 10.23 -19.51 1.55
N GLN A 164 10.88 -18.38 1.23
CA GLN A 164 10.31 -17.35 0.38
C GLN A 164 10.22 -17.82 -1.08
N TRP A 165 11.24 -18.56 -1.56
CA TRP A 165 11.17 -19.23 -2.86
C TRP A 165 10.05 -20.26 -2.92
N ALA A 166 9.88 -21.07 -1.87
CA ALA A 166 8.78 -22.03 -1.79
C ALA A 166 7.42 -21.33 -1.84
N ALA A 167 7.25 -20.22 -1.12
CA ALA A 167 6.02 -19.44 -1.16
C ALA A 167 5.74 -18.88 -2.58
N LEU A 168 6.76 -18.34 -3.25
CA LEU A 168 6.61 -17.85 -4.64
C LEU A 168 6.24 -18.97 -5.62
N LEU A 169 6.85 -20.14 -5.50
CA LEU A 169 6.54 -21.29 -6.34
C LEU A 169 5.09 -21.77 -6.14
N ILE A 170 4.63 -21.87 -4.89
CA ILE A 170 3.24 -22.24 -4.59
C ILE A 170 2.27 -21.18 -5.12
N ALA A 171 2.57 -19.90 -4.98
CA ALA A 171 1.74 -18.83 -5.55
C ALA A 171 1.72 -18.86 -7.08
N SER A 172 2.84 -19.16 -7.74
CA SER A 172 2.90 -19.34 -9.18
C SER A 172 2.05 -20.52 -9.64
N LEU A 173 2.11 -21.64 -8.90
CA LEU A 173 1.24 -22.79 -9.16
C LEU A 173 -0.24 -22.43 -8.99
N ALA A 174 -0.60 -21.65 -7.97
CA ALA A 174 -1.97 -21.16 -7.78
C ALA A 174 -2.45 -20.35 -8.99
N VAL A 175 -1.60 -19.44 -9.52
CA VAL A 175 -1.93 -18.67 -10.73
C VAL A 175 -2.16 -19.59 -11.93
N VAL A 176 -1.36 -20.64 -12.10
CA VAL A 176 -1.55 -21.63 -13.18
C VAL A 176 -2.89 -22.36 -13.01
N VAL A 177 -3.19 -22.86 -11.81
CA VAL A 177 -4.47 -23.53 -11.51
C VAL A 177 -5.65 -22.61 -11.83
N LEU A 178 -5.60 -21.36 -11.39
CA LEU A 178 -6.65 -20.37 -11.66
C LEU A 178 -6.72 -19.98 -13.13
N THR A 179 -5.59 -19.94 -13.84
CA THR A 179 -5.57 -19.71 -15.30
C THR A 179 -6.34 -20.80 -16.05
N VAL A 180 -6.14 -22.06 -15.65
CA VAL A 180 -6.86 -23.20 -16.23
C VAL A 180 -8.35 -23.13 -15.87
N ASP A 181 -8.69 -22.80 -14.61
CA ASP A 181 -10.08 -22.67 -14.16
C ASP A 181 -10.84 -21.57 -14.91
N TYR A 182 -10.24 -20.38 -15.03
CA TYR A 182 -10.86 -19.26 -15.74
C TYR A 182 -10.85 -19.43 -17.27
N GLY A 183 -10.12 -20.41 -17.83
CA GLY A 183 -9.86 -20.54 -19.27
C GLY A 183 -9.08 -19.36 -19.86
N ARG A 184 -8.54 -18.50 -19.02
CA ARG A 184 -7.74 -17.30 -19.37
C ARG A 184 -6.85 -16.90 -18.21
N LEU A 185 -5.79 -16.15 -18.52
CA LEU A 185 -4.95 -15.56 -17.49
C LEU A 185 -5.80 -14.65 -16.55
N PRO A 186 -5.66 -14.75 -15.20
CA PRO A 186 -6.34 -13.87 -14.25
C PRO A 186 -5.72 -12.47 -14.27
N TRP A 187 -5.91 -11.76 -15.39
CA TRP A 187 -5.24 -10.49 -15.67
C TRP A 187 -5.58 -9.38 -14.68
N ILE A 188 -6.83 -9.36 -14.17
CA ILE A 188 -7.25 -8.39 -13.14
C ILE A 188 -6.37 -8.57 -11.90
N ALA A 189 -6.24 -9.80 -11.40
CA ALA A 189 -5.42 -10.09 -10.22
C ALA A 189 -3.95 -9.70 -10.46
N LEU A 190 -3.39 -10.04 -11.62
CA LEU A 190 -2.01 -9.72 -11.94
C LEU A 190 -1.78 -8.21 -12.07
N VAL A 191 -2.65 -7.49 -12.79
CA VAL A 191 -2.54 -6.03 -12.92
C VAL A 191 -2.64 -5.37 -11.55
N LEU A 192 -3.58 -5.78 -10.70
CA LEU A 192 -3.71 -5.24 -9.34
C LEU A 192 -2.46 -5.50 -8.51
N ALA A 193 -1.91 -6.71 -8.52
CA ALA A 193 -0.74 -7.05 -7.73
C ALA A 193 0.53 -6.31 -8.20
N PHE A 194 0.80 -6.28 -9.50
CA PHE A 194 2.00 -5.61 -10.03
C PHE A 194 1.90 -4.09 -9.94
N SER A 195 0.73 -3.51 -10.25
CA SER A 195 0.56 -2.06 -10.13
C SER A 195 0.67 -1.60 -8.68
N PHE A 196 0.06 -2.31 -7.72
CA PHE A 196 0.16 -1.94 -6.32
C PHE A 196 1.57 -2.15 -5.75
N GLY A 197 2.27 -3.23 -6.15
CA GLY A 197 3.67 -3.46 -5.80
C GLY A 197 4.59 -2.35 -6.33
N THR A 198 4.44 -1.98 -7.62
CA THR A 198 5.19 -0.86 -8.22
C THR A 198 4.89 0.46 -7.53
N TYR A 199 3.61 0.74 -7.26
CA TYR A 199 3.20 1.91 -6.49
C TYR A 199 3.89 1.97 -5.13
N GLY A 200 3.88 0.87 -4.38
CA GLY A 200 4.55 0.76 -3.08
C GLY A 200 6.06 1.05 -3.16
N LEU A 201 6.73 0.54 -4.20
CA LEU A 201 8.15 0.80 -4.43
C LEU A 201 8.44 2.29 -4.73
N LEU A 202 7.64 2.91 -5.60
CA LEU A 202 7.76 4.34 -5.92
C LEU A 202 7.51 5.21 -4.69
N LYS A 203 6.49 4.89 -3.89
CA LYS A 203 6.17 5.58 -2.64
C LYS A 203 7.28 5.48 -1.61
N LYS A 204 7.83 4.27 -1.42
CA LYS A 204 8.98 4.04 -0.53
C LYS A 204 10.19 4.87 -0.95
N THR A 205 10.43 4.98 -2.25
CA THR A 205 11.55 5.75 -2.79
C THR A 205 11.33 7.26 -2.68
N ALA A 206 10.09 7.73 -2.81
CA ALA A 206 9.74 9.14 -2.68
C ALA A 206 9.80 9.64 -1.22
N ASP A 207 9.55 8.76 -0.24
CA ASP A 207 9.59 9.03 1.22
C ASP A 207 8.77 10.27 1.63
N VAL A 208 7.53 10.35 1.13
CA VAL A 208 6.62 11.48 1.35
C VAL A 208 5.40 11.04 2.13
N GLY A 209 4.87 11.93 2.97
CA GLY A 209 3.64 11.69 3.73
C GLY A 209 2.44 11.33 2.83
N ALA A 210 1.54 10.49 3.35
CA ALA A 210 0.42 9.96 2.57
C ALA A 210 -0.52 11.05 2.06
N LEU A 211 -0.77 12.10 2.86
CA LEU A 211 -1.66 13.21 2.50
C LEU A 211 -1.10 14.03 1.33
N GLU A 212 0.14 14.48 1.48
CA GLU A 212 0.83 15.31 0.48
C GLU A 212 1.04 14.53 -0.83
N SER A 213 1.42 13.27 -0.70
CA SER A 213 1.63 12.38 -1.83
C SER A 213 0.34 12.19 -2.64
N LEU A 214 -0.79 11.85 -2.00
CA LEU A 214 -2.05 11.66 -2.71
C LEU A 214 -2.57 12.98 -3.32
N ALA A 215 -2.33 14.11 -2.65
CA ALA A 215 -2.64 15.43 -3.22
C ALA A 215 -1.89 15.67 -4.53
N VAL A 216 -0.59 15.36 -4.59
CA VAL A 216 0.21 15.45 -5.83
C VAL A 216 -0.29 14.45 -6.87
N GLU A 217 -0.45 13.19 -6.49
CA GLU A 217 -0.86 12.10 -7.38
C GLU A 217 -2.19 12.40 -8.07
N THR A 218 -3.21 12.81 -7.30
CA THR A 218 -4.52 13.16 -7.87
C THR A 218 -4.45 14.41 -8.74
N THR A 219 -3.64 15.41 -8.38
CA THR A 219 -3.43 16.63 -9.18
C THR A 219 -2.76 16.32 -10.52
N VAL A 220 -1.79 15.40 -10.55
CA VAL A 220 -1.09 15.00 -11.79
C VAL A 220 -2.06 14.37 -12.80
N VAL A 221 -3.00 13.55 -12.34
CA VAL A 221 -3.95 12.84 -13.22
C VAL A 221 -5.23 13.65 -13.47
N ALA A 222 -5.52 14.65 -12.64
CA ALA A 222 -6.73 15.47 -12.75
C ALA A 222 -6.99 16.08 -14.16
N PRO A 223 -5.98 16.57 -14.91
CA PRO A 223 -6.22 17.07 -16.26
C PRO A 223 -6.80 16.03 -17.20
N LEU A 224 -6.34 14.76 -17.11
CA LEU A 224 -6.89 13.66 -17.91
C LEU A 224 -8.33 13.32 -17.49
N ALA A 225 -8.59 13.30 -16.19
CA ALA A 225 -9.91 13.07 -15.64
C ALA A 225 -10.89 14.18 -16.07
N LEU A 226 -10.48 15.45 -15.99
CA LEU A 226 -11.26 16.59 -16.44
C LEU A 226 -11.55 16.52 -17.94
N ALA A 227 -10.55 16.23 -18.77
CA ALA A 227 -10.72 16.09 -20.21
C ALA A 227 -11.72 14.99 -20.55
N TYR A 228 -11.64 13.86 -19.88
CA TYR A 228 -12.56 12.74 -20.07
C TYR A 228 -14.00 13.10 -19.67
N LEU A 229 -14.20 13.72 -18.50
CA LEU A 229 -15.53 14.14 -18.05
C LEU A 229 -16.11 15.24 -18.96
N ALA A 230 -15.28 16.19 -19.41
CA ALA A 230 -15.71 17.20 -20.38
C ALA A 230 -16.15 16.56 -21.70
N TRP A 231 -15.44 15.53 -22.17
CA TRP A 231 -15.83 14.77 -23.35
C TRP A 231 -17.15 14.02 -23.14
N LEU A 232 -17.37 13.37 -21.98
CA LEU A 232 -18.64 12.70 -21.66
C LEU A 232 -19.82 13.70 -21.67
N VAL A 233 -19.63 14.89 -21.07
CA VAL A 233 -20.65 15.94 -21.08
C VAL A 233 -20.93 16.43 -22.51
N ALA A 234 -19.88 16.67 -23.30
CA ALA A 234 -20.03 17.14 -24.67
C ALA A 234 -20.72 16.14 -25.61
N THR A 235 -20.55 14.83 -25.33
CA THR A 235 -21.19 13.74 -26.10
C THR A 235 -22.58 13.33 -25.55
N GLY A 236 -23.00 13.92 -24.43
CA GLY A 236 -24.27 13.52 -23.76
C GLY A 236 -24.20 12.14 -23.10
N ALA A 237 -22.99 11.58 -22.87
CA ALA A 237 -22.78 10.26 -22.29
C ALA A 237 -22.50 10.32 -20.78
N SER A 238 -22.48 11.50 -20.16
CA SER A 238 -22.21 11.66 -18.73
C SER A 238 -23.45 11.25 -17.91
N SER A 239 -23.22 10.43 -16.87
CA SER A 239 -24.22 10.10 -15.86
C SER A 239 -24.36 11.18 -14.78
N PHE A 240 -23.37 12.09 -14.66
CA PHE A 240 -23.36 13.12 -13.63
C PHE A 240 -24.44 14.18 -13.86
N GLY A 241 -25.42 14.22 -12.96
CA GLY A 241 -26.55 15.16 -13.02
C GLY A 241 -27.71 14.70 -13.89
N THR A 242 -27.58 13.65 -14.69
CA THR A 242 -28.66 13.08 -15.51
C THR A 242 -29.48 12.04 -14.73
N GLU A 243 -28.84 11.33 -13.80
CA GLU A 243 -29.43 10.26 -12.98
C GLU A 243 -29.97 10.76 -11.62
N GLY A 244 -30.16 12.07 -11.51
CA GLY A 244 -30.69 12.71 -10.31
C GLY A 244 -29.65 13.08 -9.26
N THR A 245 -30.10 13.87 -8.27
CA THR A 245 -29.23 14.47 -7.24
C THR A 245 -28.55 13.40 -6.36
N GLY A 246 -29.25 12.31 -6.06
CA GLY A 246 -28.70 11.23 -5.23
C GLY A 246 -27.47 10.56 -5.85
N HIS A 247 -27.55 10.23 -7.14
CA HIS A 247 -26.43 9.67 -7.90
C HIS A 247 -25.27 10.67 -8.01
N ALA A 248 -25.55 11.94 -8.29
CA ALA A 248 -24.52 12.98 -8.33
C ALA A 248 -23.79 13.11 -6.97
N LEU A 249 -24.51 13.07 -5.85
CA LEU A 249 -23.92 13.09 -4.50
C LEU A 249 -23.07 11.85 -4.23
N LEU A 250 -23.47 10.67 -4.70
CA LEU A 250 -22.66 9.46 -4.61
C LEU A 250 -21.33 9.63 -5.38
N LEU A 251 -21.35 10.16 -6.60
CA LEU A 251 -20.13 10.44 -7.36
C LEU A 251 -19.24 11.48 -6.65
N VAL A 252 -19.82 12.54 -6.08
CA VAL A 252 -19.09 13.52 -5.26
C VAL A 252 -18.45 12.87 -4.03
N SER A 253 -19.15 11.95 -3.37
CA SER A 253 -18.68 11.30 -2.16
C SER A 253 -17.43 10.42 -2.38
N THR A 254 -17.08 10.06 -3.62
CA THR A 254 -15.87 9.28 -3.95
C THR A 254 -14.59 9.91 -3.41
N GLY A 255 -14.51 11.24 -3.32
CA GLY A 255 -13.38 11.95 -2.70
C GLY A 255 -13.25 11.64 -1.22
N ILE A 256 -14.33 11.73 -0.47
CA ILE A 256 -14.36 11.44 0.97
C ILE A 256 -14.12 9.95 1.22
N VAL A 257 -14.77 9.09 0.44
CA VAL A 257 -14.61 7.63 0.49
C VAL A 257 -13.13 7.23 0.28
N THR A 258 -12.39 7.94 -0.58
CA THR A 258 -10.94 7.73 -0.75
C THR A 258 -10.13 8.28 0.42
N ALA A 259 -10.50 9.45 0.96
CA ALA A 259 -9.73 10.15 1.99
C ALA A 259 -9.81 9.47 3.38
N VAL A 260 -11.00 9.03 3.78
CA VAL A 260 -11.24 8.52 5.14
C VAL A 260 -10.37 7.31 5.49
N PRO A 261 -10.33 6.22 4.68
CA PRO A 261 -9.46 5.09 4.99
C PRO A 261 -7.98 5.47 5.00
N LEU A 262 -7.56 6.39 4.14
CA LEU A 262 -6.18 6.86 4.10
C LEU A 262 -5.78 7.60 5.37
N ILE A 263 -6.66 8.45 5.91
CA ILE A 263 -6.45 9.15 7.19
C ILE A 263 -6.40 8.13 8.34
N CYS A 264 -7.32 7.17 8.36
CA CYS A 264 -7.33 6.09 9.36
C CYS A 264 -6.03 5.27 9.29
N PHE A 265 -5.59 4.90 8.08
CA PHE A 265 -4.34 4.18 7.86
C PHE A 265 -3.12 4.99 8.33
N GLY A 266 -3.02 6.26 7.93
CA GLY A 266 -1.91 7.14 8.34
C GLY A 266 -1.86 7.30 9.87
N ALA A 267 -3.01 7.45 10.51
CA ALA A 267 -3.10 7.53 11.97
C ALA A 267 -2.79 6.18 12.66
N ALA A 268 -3.13 5.05 12.05
CA ALA A 268 -2.76 3.73 12.54
C ALA A 268 -1.24 3.50 12.44
N ALA A 269 -0.63 3.85 11.31
CA ALA A 269 0.79 3.63 11.02
C ALA A 269 1.73 4.28 12.05
N THR A 270 1.30 5.38 12.69
CA THR A 270 2.07 6.05 13.75
C THR A 270 1.87 5.44 15.15
N ARG A 271 0.93 4.49 15.32
CA ARG A 271 0.49 3.98 16.63
C ARG A 271 0.70 2.48 16.82
N VAL A 272 0.80 1.72 15.73
CA VAL A 272 1.02 0.26 15.79
C VAL A 272 2.29 -0.15 15.06
N PRO A 273 2.92 -1.27 15.46
CA PRO A 273 4.08 -1.80 14.74
C PRO A 273 3.75 -2.11 13.28
N LEU A 274 4.74 -1.94 12.40
CA LEU A 274 4.60 -2.23 10.97
C LEU A 274 4.17 -3.68 10.69
N THR A 275 4.60 -4.62 11.54
CA THR A 275 4.16 -6.02 11.48
C THR A 275 2.65 -6.17 11.70
N THR A 276 2.08 -5.40 12.61
CA THR A 276 0.62 -5.38 12.86
C THR A 276 -0.12 -4.82 11.64
N LEU A 277 0.36 -3.72 11.05
CA LEU A 277 -0.21 -3.18 9.81
C LEU A 277 -0.11 -4.17 8.65
N GLY A 278 1.02 -4.88 8.54
CA GLY A 278 1.22 -5.92 7.54
C GLY A 278 0.26 -7.11 7.68
N LEU A 279 -0.20 -7.41 8.90
CA LEU A 279 -1.24 -8.41 9.11
C LEU A 279 -2.65 -7.85 8.81
N LEU A 280 -2.91 -6.62 9.23
CA LEU A 280 -4.20 -5.96 8.99
C LEU A 280 -4.50 -5.77 7.49
N GLN A 281 -3.49 -5.64 6.64
CA GLN A 281 -3.70 -5.47 5.20
C GLN A 281 -4.48 -6.63 4.56
N TYR A 282 -4.40 -7.84 5.13
CA TYR A 282 -5.17 -8.99 4.62
C TYR A 282 -6.67 -8.90 4.91
N LEU A 283 -7.10 -7.99 5.79
CA LEU A 283 -8.54 -7.80 6.07
C LEU A 283 -9.31 -7.35 4.83
N ALA A 284 -8.74 -6.47 4.02
CA ALA A 284 -9.40 -5.98 2.81
C ALA A 284 -9.67 -7.11 1.78
N PRO A 285 -8.67 -7.90 1.33
CA PRO A 285 -8.94 -8.98 0.39
C PRO A 285 -9.77 -10.12 0.97
N VAL A 286 -9.70 -10.37 2.30
CA VAL A 286 -10.60 -11.33 2.95
C VAL A 286 -12.05 -10.87 2.87
N LEU A 287 -12.33 -9.60 3.17
CA LEU A 287 -13.67 -9.03 3.04
C LEU A 287 -14.15 -9.02 1.59
N GLN A 288 -13.30 -8.62 0.64
CA GLN A 288 -13.64 -8.62 -0.79
C GLN A 288 -13.98 -10.04 -1.27
N PHE A 289 -13.16 -11.02 -0.91
CA PHE A 289 -13.42 -12.42 -1.22
C PHE A 289 -14.75 -12.90 -0.62
N ALA A 290 -14.97 -12.61 0.67
CA ALA A 290 -16.21 -12.99 1.34
C ALA A 290 -17.45 -12.31 0.72
N LEU A 291 -17.34 -11.02 0.37
CA LEU A 291 -18.43 -10.31 -0.33
C LEU A 291 -18.67 -10.86 -1.72
N GLY A 292 -17.63 -11.16 -2.50
CA GLY A 292 -17.75 -11.76 -3.82
C GLY A 292 -18.49 -13.10 -3.76
N VAL A 293 -18.07 -13.99 -2.85
CA VAL A 293 -18.62 -15.35 -2.76
C VAL A 293 -20.01 -15.39 -2.09
N PHE A 294 -20.20 -14.67 -0.97
CA PHE A 294 -21.40 -14.87 -0.12
C PHE A 294 -22.46 -13.76 -0.28
N VAL A 295 -22.13 -12.63 -0.90
CA VAL A 295 -23.07 -11.51 -1.08
C VAL A 295 -23.36 -11.27 -2.54
N LEU A 296 -22.38 -11.41 -3.42
CA LEU A 296 -22.52 -11.21 -4.86
C LEU A 296 -22.68 -12.54 -5.61
N ASP A 297 -22.71 -13.67 -4.90
CA ASP A 297 -22.94 -15.02 -5.43
C ASP A 297 -22.01 -15.42 -6.60
N GLU A 298 -20.76 -14.89 -6.60
CA GLU A 298 -19.77 -15.28 -7.61
C GLU A 298 -19.45 -16.77 -7.54
N ALA A 299 -19.54 -17.45 -8.68
CA ALA A 299 -19.33 -18.88 -8.75
C ALA A 299 -17.92 -19.30 -8.28
N MET A 300 -17.87 -20.29 -7.38
CA MET A 300 -16.64 -20.85 -6.80
C MET A 300 -16.56 -22.37 -7.03
N PRO A 301 -16.22 -22.83 -8.27
CA PRO A 301 -16.00 -24.23 -8.53
C PRO A 301 -14.82 -24.77 -7.71
N ALA A 302 -14.73 -26.10 -7.53
CA ALA A 302 -13.70 -26.74 -6.70
C ALA A 302 -12.27 -26.38 -7.15
N SER A 303 -12.04 -26.26 -8.46
CA SER A 303 -10.76 -25.83 -9.03
C SER A 303 -10.33 -24.44 -8.55
N ARG A 304 -11.28 -23.50 -8.46
CA ARG A 304 -11.04 -22.13 -7.97
C ARG A 304 -10.70 -22.13 -6.49
N TRP A 305 -11.41 -22.91 -5.68
CA TRP A 305 -11.06 -23.12 -4.28
C TRP A 305 -9.64 -23.65 -4.10
N ILE A 306 -9.21 -24.63 -4.93
CA ILE A 306 -7.82 -25.13 -4.89
C ILE A 306 -6.83 -24.00 -5.13
N GLY A 307 -7.06 -23.15 -6.13
CA GLY A 307 -6.21 -22.00 -6.43
C GLY A 307 -6.09 -21.04 -5.24
N PHE A 308 -7.22 -20.66 -4.61
CA PHE A 308 -7.22 -19.78 -3.44
C PHE A 308 -6.54 -20.41 -2.23
N VAL A 309 -6.78 -21.69 -1.94
CA VAL A 309 -6.09 -22.41 -0.85
C VAL A 309 -4.58 -22.40 -1.05
N LEU A 310 -4.10 -22.63 -2.27
CA LEU A 310 -2.66 -22.53 -2.58
C LEU A 310 -2.12 -21.14 -2.30
N VAL A 311 -2.84 -20.07 -2.68
CA VAL A 311 -2.44 -18.70 -2.36
C VAL A 311 -2.37 -18.49 -0.85
N TRP A 312 -3.36 -18.91 -0.10
CA TRP A 312 -3.36 -18.77 1.37
C TRP A 312 -2.23 -19.56 2.02
N VAL A 313 -1.93 -20.77 1.55
CA VAL A 313 -0.77 -21.56 2.01
C VAL A 313 0.54 -20.80 1.73
N ALA A 314 0.71 -20.25 0.52
CA ALA A 314 1.88 -19.44 0.18
C ALA A 314 2.02 -18.24 1.12
N LEU A 315 0.93 -17.54 1.43
CA LEU A 315 0.91 -16.39 2.33
C LEU A 315 1.24 -16.77 3.78
N VAL A 316 0.73 -17.90 4.26
CA VAL A 316 1.05 -18.40 5.61
C VAL A 316 2.54 -18.71 5.72
N ILE A 317 3.11 -19.44 4.75
CA ILE A 317 4.55 -19.74 4.70
C ILE A 317 5.37 -18.45 4.69
N PHE A 318 5.02 -17.52 3.81
CA PHE A 318 5.73 -16.24 3.68
C PHE A 318 5.67 -15.40 4.96
N THR A 319 4.48 -15.26 5.54
CA THR A 319 4.27 -14.45 6.75
C THR A 319 4.94 -15.08 7.98
N ALA A 320 4.85 -16.41 8.13
CA ALA A 320 5.51 -17.13 9.22
C ALA A 320 7.04 -16.99 9.13
N GLU A 321 7.60 -17.11 7.93
CA GLU A 321 9.04 -16.96 7.70
C GLU A 321 9.50 -15.53 8.02
N ALA A 322 8.80 -14.50 7.52
CA ALA A 322 9.12 -13.10 7.76
C ALA A 322 9.07 -12.76 9.27
N THR A 323 8.06 -13.24 9.97
CA THR A 323 7.88 -13.03 11.41
C THR A 323 8.98 -13.74 12.22
N ASN A 324 9.30 -14.98 11.89
CA ASN A 324 10.34 -15.76 12.58
C ASN A 324 11.73 -15.13 12.38
N HIS A 325 12.02 -14.65 11.17
CA HIS A 325 13.27 -13.97 10.90
C HIS A 325 13.40 -12.68 11.70
N HIS A 326 12.36 -11.85 11.72
CA HIS A 326 12.34 -10.60 12.49
C HIS A 326 12.56 -10.87 13.99
N ARG A 327 11.90 -11.88 14.55
CA ARG A 327 12.08 -12.30 15.95
C ARG A 327 13.52 -12.76 16.23
N ARG A 328 14.15 -13.51 15.32
CA ARG A 328 15.56 -13.94 15.46
C ARG A 328 16.51 -12.74 15.47
N GLN A 329 16.31 -11.79 14.57
CA GLN A 329 17.12 -10.56 14.51
C GLN A 329 17.03 -9.75 15.82
N LEU A 330 15.84 -9.57 16.37
CA LEU A 330 15.63 -8.88 17.65
C LEU A 330 16.34 -9.59 18.81
N ARG A 331 16.30 -10.92 18.86
CA ARG A 331 17.01 -11.70 19.90
C ARG A 331 18.54 -11.52 19.80
N LEU A 332 19.10 -11.54 18.59
CA LEU A 332 20.53 -11.33 18.38
C LEU A 332 20.99 -9.94 18.83
N THR A 333 20.19 -8.91 18.51
CA THR A 333 20.49 -7.53 18.94
C THR A 333 20.44 -7.36 20.46
N VAL A 334 19.47 -7.99 21.13
CA VAL A 334 19.37 -7.96 22.59
C VAL A 334 20.55 -8.69 23.26
N HIS A 335 20.95 -9.86 22.73
CA HIS A 335 22.12 -10.57 23.26
C HIS A 335 23.43 -9.81 23.02
N ALA A 336 23.61 -9.18 21.86
CA ALA A 336 24.79 -8.35 21.59
C ALA A 336 24.87 -7.12 22.51
N SER A 337 23.72 -6.48 22.83
CA SER A 337 23.67 -5.34 23.77
C SER A 337 23.81 -5.73 25.24
N ALA A 338 23.55 -7.00 25.59
CA ALA A 338 23.74 -7.50 26.96
C ALA A 338 25.19 -7.99 27.21
N ALA A 339 25.96 -8.26 26.15
CA ALA A 339 27.35 -8.71 26.20
C ALA A 339 28.37 -7.54 26.08
N ALA A 340 27.92 -6.34 25.70
CA ALA A 340 28.70 -5.10 25.63
C ALA A 340 28.47 -4.24 26.90
#